data_2641da0d03107aa2ea5539b5a6ad827e
#
_entry.id   2641da0d03107aa2ea5539b5a6ad827e
#
_cell.length_a   1.000
_cell.length_b   1.000
_cell.length_c   1.000
_cell.angle_alpha   90.00
_cell.angle_beta   90.00
_cell.angle_gamma   90.00
#
_symmetry.space_group_name_H-M   'P 1'
#
loop_
_entity.id
_entity.type
_entity.pdbx_description
1 polymer ?
#
loop_
_entity_poly.entity_id
_entity_poly.type
_entity_poly.pdbx_seq_one_letter_code
_entity_poly.pdbx_strand_id
1 'polypeptide(L)'
;MTNTFLAQIAPQRSTQYADLVTTLAPYELLLSPLREHLVDEPQLVDYGRQSYLKFELDTTLTDDMRETFDHFAVLDGVFHYYDAIGDVAGPLLKPLDVTSQIFLPHSLIATRRYRGKTNELFTQFMLNIARDSSAFRTTPWHKLTVLDPLSGGGTTLFGAIILGADAIGVERDKKVVDGTIGFIKQYMKEARFPAKYREDRFKNVGKRWVVTLDQSVRCVIGRGDTVDVAHFVHGLKRPQLIVTDLPYGIQHLADWQAMLEKALPAWADVLAEGGCLTFSWNATRFKREQMIDLVKSVSEFRVRDTAPYNQLAHQVDRVIKQRDVLVANL
;
A
#
# COMPACT_ATOMS: atom_id res chain seq x y z
N MET A 1 -26.47 10.93 16.16
CA MET A 1 -27.11 11.07 14.82
C MET A 1 -26.31 10.26 13.85
N THR A 2 -26.93 9.28 13.24
CA THR A 2 -26.31 8.48 12.18
C THR A 2 -26.21 9.31 10.89
N ASN A 3 -25.07 9.27 10.25
CA ASN A 3 -24.86 9.92 8.98
C ASN A 3 -24.58 8.84 7.93
N THR A 4 -25.35 8.84 6.86
CA THR A 4 -25.17 7.91 5.74
C THR A 4 -24.25 8.52 4.69
N PHE A 5 -23.32 7.71 4.20
CA PHE A 5 -22.33 8.09 3.19
C PHE A 5 -22.38 7.16 1.99
N LEU A 6 -22.00 7.69 0.84
CA LEU A 6 -21.63 6.94 -0.34
C LEU A 6 -20.19 7.29 -0.72
N ALA A 7 -19.35 6.28 -0.83
CA ALA A 7 -18.04 6.44 -1.45
C ALA A 7 -18.06 5.82 -2.85
N GLN A 8 -17.70 6.59 -3.86
CA GLN A 8 -17.63 6.12 -5.25
C GLN A 8 -16.50 5.11 -5.39
N ILE A 9 -16.78 3.96 -6.02
CA ILE A 9 -15.71 3.01 -6.38
C ILE A 9 -14.82 3.64 -7.43
N ALA A 10 -13.51 3.63 -7.20
CA ALA A 10 -12.53 4.26 -8.08
C ALA A 10 -12.62 3.69 -9.51
N PRO A 11 -12.87 4.53 -10.53
CA PRO A 11 -13.08 4.06 -11.88
C PRO A 11 -11.81 3.43 -12.46
N GLN A 12 -11.95 2.26 -13.08
CA GLN A 12 -10.84 1.57 -13.73
C GLN A 12 -11.00 1.59 -15.24
N ARG A 13 -9.93 1.96 -15.94
CA ARG A 13 -9.90 1.92 -17.41
C ARG A 13 -9.80 0.50 -17.95
N SER A 14 -9.27 -0.42 -17.18
CA SER A 14 -9.10 -1.83 -17.54
C SER A 14 -10.13 -2.67 -16.80
N THR A 15 -10.90 -3.49 -17.51
CA THR A 15 -11.81 -4.48 -16.94
C THR A 15 -11.08 -5.46 -16.02
N GLN A 16 -9.79 -5.71 -16.27
CA GLN A 16 -8.92 -6.56 -15.45
C GLN A 16 -8.79 -6.07 -14.01
N TYR A 17 -8.89 -4.75 -13.76
CA TYR A 17 -8.76 -4.15 -12.43
C TYR A 17 -10.09 -3.67 -11.85
N ALA A 18 -11.19 -3.70 -12.62
CA ALA A 18 -12.50 -3.29 -12.14
C ALA A 18 -12.97 -4.20 -10.99
N ASP A 19 -12.84 -5.51 -11.16
CA ASP A 19 -13.21 -6.49 -10.13
C ASP A 19 -12.36 -6.34 -8.86
N LEU A 20 -11.08 -6.00 -9.02
CA LEU A 20 -10.17 -5.76 -7.89
C LEU A 20 -10.67 -4.64 -6.98
N VAL A 21 -10.96 -3.46 -7.53
CA VAL A 21 -11.38 -2.32 -6.70
C VAL A 21 -12.73 -2.56 -6.05
N THR A 22 -13.68 -3.17 -6.75
CA THR A 22 -14.99 -3.53 -6.19
C THR A 22 -14.86 -4.55 -5.06
N THR A 23 -13.99 -5.56 -5.23
CA THR A 23 -13.76 -6.60 -4.19
C THR A 23 -13.10 -6.02 -2.95
N LEU A 24 -12.14 -5.10 -3.11
CA LEU A 24 -11.35 -4.57 -2.00
C LEU A 24 -11.96 -3.36 -1.31
N ALA A 25 -12.92 -2.66 -1.93
CA ALA A 25 -13.50 -1.44 -1.38
C ALA A 25 -14.11 -1.60 0.02
N PRO A 26 -14.92 -2.64 0.32
CA PRO A 26 -15.43 -2.84 1.67
C PRO A 26 -14.31 -3.05 2.70
N TYR A 27 -13.25 -3.75 2.30
CA TYR A 27 -12.15 -4.08 3.21
C TYR A 27 -11.25 -2.88 3.50
N GLU A 28 -11.09 -1.94 2.57
CA GLU A 28 -10.36 -0.70 2.84
C GLU A 28 -11.04 0.09 3.95
N LEU A 29 -12.38 0.20 3.92
CA LEU A 29 -13.15 0.84 4.98
C LEU A 29 -13.10 0.04 6.29
N LEU A 30 -13.32 -1.28 6.24
CA LEU A 30 -13.35 -2.16 7.42
C LEU A 30 -11.99 -2.30 8.13
N LEU A 31 -10.88 -2.02 7.44
CA LEU A 31 -9.53 -2.05 8.00
C LEU A 31 -9.04 -0.66 8.42
N SER A 32 -9.75 0.40 8.03
CA SER A 32 -9.44 1.78 8.41
C SER A 32 -9.88 2.12 9.85
N PRO A 33 -9.41 3.23 10.41
CA PRO A 33 -9.89 3.75 11.70
C PRO A 33 -11.40 4.01 11.75
N LEU A 34 -12.06 4.19 10.60
CA LEU A 34 -13.51 4.44 10.52
C LEU A 34 -14.33 3.22 10.96
N ARG A 35 -13.76 2.02 10.99
CA ARG A 35 -14.43 0.80 11.44
C ARG A 35 -15.05 0.95 12.82
N GLU A 36 -14.39 1.66 13.72
CA GLU A 36 -14.84 1.84 15.12
C GLU A 36 -16.17 2.62 15.21
N HIS A 37 -16.55 3.32 14.13
CA HIS A 37 -17.73 4.15 14.01
C HIS A 37 -18.77 3.62 13.02
N LEU A 38 -18.53 2.50 12.38
CA LEU A 38 -19.50 1.88 11.48
C LEU A 38 -20.68 1.34 12.28
N VAL A 39 -21.90 1.69 11.86
CA VAL A 39 -23.14 1.16 12.42
C VAL A 39 -23.38 -0.26 11.97
N ASP A 40 -23.20 -0.50 10.67
CA ASP A 40 -23.40 -1.79 10.00
C ASP A 40 -22.27 -2.07 9.02
N GLU A 41 -22.25 -3.28 8.45
CA GLU A 41 -21.31 -3.62 7.37
C GLU A 41 -21.59 -2.77 6.12
N PRO A 42 -20.52 -2.25 5.47
CA PRO A 42 -20.67 -1.46 4.25
C PRO A 42 -21.27 -2.30 3.11
N GLN A 43 -22.14 -1.69 2.31
CA GLN A 43 -22.89 -2.34 1.25
C GLN A 43 -22.49 -1.79 -0.13
N LEU A 44 -22.23 -2.68 -1.08
CA LEU A 44 -22.10 -2.29 -2.48
C LEU A 44 -23.47 -1.99 -3.06
N VAL A 45 -23.64 -0.81 -3.66
CA VAL A 45 -24.88 -0.34 -4.29
C VAL A 45 -24.55 0.30 -5.63
N ASP A 46 -25.49 0.19 -6.57
CA ASP A 46 -25.37 0.82 -7.88
C ASP A 46 -26.43 1.91 -8.05
N TYR A 47 -25.98 3.10 -8.45
CA TYR A 47 -26.87 4.18 -8.88
C TYR A 47 -26.52 4.57 -10.31
N GLY A 48 -27.46 4.36 -11.21
CA GLY A 48 -27.22 4.49 -12.65
C GLY A 48 -26.22 3.42 -13.12
N ARG A 49 -25.07 3.87 -13.61
CA ARG A 49 -23.98 2.98 -14.10
C ARG A 49 -22.74 3.03 -13.22
N GLN A 50 -22.88 3.61 -12.03
CA GLN A 50 -21.78 3.80 -11.11
C GLN A 50 -22.00 2.99 -9.85
N SER A 51 -20.97 2.25 -9.43
CA SER A 51 -20.95 1.49 -8.17
C SER A 51 -20.43 2.36 -7.04
N TYR A 52 -21.05 2.21 -5.89
CA TYR A 52 -20.70 2.91 -4.64
C TYR A 52 -20.63 1.93 -3.48
N LEU A 53 -19.84 2.30 -2.48
CA LEU A 53 -19.89 1.70 -1.17
C LEU A 53 -20.77 2.57 -0.26
N LYS A 54 -21.91 2.04 0.19
CA LYS A 54 -22.82 2.70 1.14
C LYS A 54 -22.49 2.27 2.55
N PHE A 55 -22.37 3.20 3.48
CA PHE A 55 -22.08 2.93 4.89
C PHE A 55 -22.64 4.03 5.80
N GLU A 56 -22.79 3.71 7.08
CA GLU A 56 -23.29 4.63 8.09
C GLU A 56 -22.28 4.77 9.23
N LEU A 57 -22.09 6.01 9.70
CA LEU A 57 -21.27 6.31 10.87
C LEU A 57 -22.16 6.82 12.00
N ASP A 58 -21.89 6.37 13.23
CA ASP A 58 -22.61 6.79 14.46
C ASP A 58 -22.13 8.12 15.03
N THR A 59 -21.17 8.75 14.37
CA THR A 59 -20.53 9.99 14.81
C THR A 59 -20.51 11.06 13.73
N THR A 60 -20.21 12.29 14.12
CA THR A 60 -19.89 13.37 13.18
C THR A 60 -18.46 13.26 12.70
N LEU A 61 -18.22 13.61 11.42
CA LEU A 61 -16.89 13.55 10.83
C LEU A 61 -15.94 14.53 11.52
N THR A 62 -14.83 14.01 12.01
CA THR A 62 -13.67 14.77 12.46
C THR A 62 -12.73 15.05 11.28
N ASP A 63 -11.74 15.92 11.47
CA ASP A 63 -10.71 16.18 10.44
C ASP A 63 -9.85 14.95 10.17
N ASP A 64 -9.54 14.15 11.20
CA ASP A 64 -8.80 12.88 11.05
C ASP A 64 -9.58 11.86 10.20
N MET A 65 -10.91 11.80 10.34
CA MET A 65 -11.76 10.95 9.51
C MET A 65 -11.80 11.43 8.06
N ARG A 66 -11.80 12.76 7.83
CA ARG A 66 -11.70 13.34 6.49
C ARG A 66 -10.36 13.01 5.85
N GLU A 67 -9.26 13.11 6.60
CA GLU A 67 -7.92 12.69 6.14
C GLU A 67 -7.89 11.20 5.77
N THR A 68 -8.58 10.35 6.54
CA THR A 68 -8.71 8.93 6.22
C THR A 68 -9.39 8.71 4.86
N PHE A 69 -10.48 9.41 4.57
CA PHE A 69 -11.15 9.33 3.27
C PHE A 69 -10.26 9.78 2.12
N ASP A 70 -9.43 10.81 2.34
CA ASP A 70 -8.50 11.33 1.33
C ASP A 70 -7.46 10.29 0.89
N HIS A 71 -7.07 9.41 1.79
CA HIS A 71 -6.04 8.41 1.54
C HIS A 71 -6.57 7.10 0.95
N PHE A 72 -7.88 6.91 0.84
CA PHE A 72 -8.44 5.71 0.25
C PHE A 72 -7.96 5.49 -1.19
N ALA A 73 -7.58 4.26 -1.48
CA ALA A 73 -7.03 3.88 -2.77
C ALA A 73 -8.11 3.42 -3.76
N VAL A 74 -9.01 2.56 -3.27
CA VAL A 74 -10.04 1.93 -4.12
C VAL A 74 -11.38 2.66 -4.07
N LEU A 75 -11.48 3.68 -3.21
CA LEU A 75 -12.59 4.62 -3.14
C LEU A 75 -12.14 5.98 -3.70
N ASP A 76 -12.98 6.56 -4.54
CA ASP A 76 -12.86 7.93 -5.03
C ASP A 76 -13.99 8.74 -4.39
N GLY A 77 -14.03 10.00 -4.46
CA GLY A 77 -15.09 10.89 -3.97
C GLY A 77 -16.09 10.33 -2.92
N VAL A 78 -16.18 10.95 -1.76
CA VAL A 78 -17.14 10.60 -0.71
C VAL A 78 -18.25 11.62 -0.64
N PHE A 79 -19.47 11.16 -0.40
CA PHE A 79 -20.66 12.00 -0.42
C PHE A 79 -21.52 11.72 0.81
N HIS A 80 -22.13 12.77 1.40
CA HIS A 80 -23.30 12.58 2.25
C HIS A 80 -24.46 12.11 1.38
N TYR A 81 -25.17 11.10 1.86
CA TYR A 81 -26.33 10.52 1.18
C TYR A 81 -27.62 10.93 1.85
N TYR A 82 -28.61 11.29 1.04
CA TYR A 82 -29.96 11.63 1.50
C TYR A 82 -31.00 10.90 0.65
N ASP A 83 -31.93 10.20 1.28
CA ASP A 83 -33.09 9.57 0.62
C ASP A 83 -34.06 10.61 0.06
N ALA A 84 -34.16 11.76 0.71
CA ALA A 84 -34.92 12.91 0.27
C ALA A 84 -34.40 14.20 0.94
N ILE A 85 -34.66 15.35 0.31
CA ILE A 85 -34.47 16.68 0.90
C ILE A 85 -35.73 17.49 0.61
N GLY A 86 -36.53 17.76 1.65
CA GLY A 86 -37.85 18.33 1.49
C GLY A 86 -38.75 17.44 0.63
N ASP A 87 -39.32 17.99 -0.43
CA ASP A 87 -40.20 17.25 -1.36
C ASP A 87 -39.45 16.58 -2.51
N VAL A 88 -38.10 16.68 -2.54
CA VAL A 88 -37.27 16.09 -3.60
C VAL A 88 -36.85 14.70 -3.19
N ALA A 89 -37.34 13.70 -3.91
CA ALA A 89 -36.92 12.29 -3.71
C ALA A 89 -35.46 12.05 -4.20
N GLY A 90 -34.72 11.24 -3.46
CA GLY A 90 -33.34 10.86 -3.76
C GLY A 90 -33.20 9.62 -4.64
N PRO A 91 -31.95 9.14 -4.77
CA PRO A 91 -30.76 9.48 -3.98
C PRO A 91 -30.22 10.88 -4.28
N LEU A 92 -29.95 11.66 -3.23
CA LEU A 92 -29.31 12.96 -3.33
C LEU A 92 -27.93 12.90 -2.67
N LEU A 93 -26.91 13.41 -3.38
CA LEU A 93 -25.52 13.33 -2.95
C LEU A 93 -24.94 14.74 -2.74
N LYS A 94 -24.45 15.01 -1.55
CA LYS A 94 -23.66 16.21 -1.26
C LYS A 94 -22.20 15.83 -1.14
N PRO A 95 -21.30 16.32 -2.04
CA PRO A 95 -19.88 16.03 -1.96
C PRO A 95 -19.31 16.35 -0.58
N LEU A 96 -18.49 15.47 -0.08
CA LEU A 96 -17.65 15.74 1.08
C LEU A 96 -16.40 16.45 0.59
N ASP A 97 -16.12 17.61 1.16
CA ASP A 97 -14.86 18.32 0.87
C ASP A 97 -13.75 17.60 1.63
N VAL A 98 -12.88 16.94 0.85
CA VAL A 98 -11.71 16.23 1.34
C VAL A 98 -10.51 16.86 0.65
N THR A 99 -9.64 17.49 1.42
CA THR A 99 -8.46 18.19 0.87
C THR A 99 -7.27 17.26 0.88
N SER A 100 -6.81 16.84 -0.30
CA SER A 100 -5.64 15.96 -0.43
C SER A 100 -4.35 16.66 -0.04
N GLN A 101 -3.64 16.11 0.95
CA GLN A 101 -2.31 16.54 1.36
C GLN A 101 -1.25 15.58 0.85
N ILE A 102 -1.13 15.43 -0.48
CA ILE A 102 -0.05 14.65 -1.09
C ILE A 102 1.22 15.48 -1.23
N PHE A 103 2.37 14.86 -0.97
CA PHE A 103 3.69 15.51 -1.11
C PHE A 103 4.13 15.64 -2.57
N LEU A 104 3.81 14.63 -3.39
CA LEU A 104 4.09 14.60 -4.82
C LEU A 104 2.85 14.19 -5.61
N PRO A 105 2.69 14.66 -6.85
CA PRO A 105 1.54 14.29 -7.66
C PRO A 105 1.54 12.80 -8.05
N HIS A 106 0.37 12.20 -8.17
CA HIS A 106 0.19 10.80 -8.60
C HIS A 106 0.78 10.48 -9.97
N SER A 107 1.08 11.50 -10.79
CA SER A 107 1.78 11.31 -12.06
C SER A 107 3.16 10.65 -11.91
N LEU A 108 3.82 10.77 -10.75
CA LEU A 108 5.08 10.10 -10.47
C LEU A 108 4.95 8.57 -10.64
N ILE A 109 3.96 7.97 -10.02
CA ILE A 109 3.76 6.52 -10.09
C ILE A 109 3.10 6.11 -11.42
N ALA A 110 2.18 6.92 -11.95
CA ALA A 110 1.43 6.62 -13.17
C ALA A 110 2.31 6.63 -14.43
N THR A 111 3.31 7.51 -14.52
CA THR A 111 4.20 7.60 -15.70
C THR A 111 5.28 6.52 -15.72
N ARG A 112 5.63 5.94 -14.59
CA ARG A 112 6.60 4.85 -14.52
C ARG A 112 6.02 3.57 -15.13
N ARG A 113 6.58 3.12 -16.26
CA ARG A 113 6.15 1.88 -16.94
C ARG A 113 7.29 0.88 -16.96
N TYR A 114 7.00 -0.35 -16.54
CA TYR A 114 7.92 -1.50 -16.63
C TYR A 114 7.13 -2.81 -16.58
N ARG A 115 7.78 -3.89 -17.03
CA ARG A 115 7.14 -5.21 -17.05
C ARG A 115 6.92 -5.72 -15.62
N GLY A 116 5.71 -6.18 -15.31
CA GLY A 116 5.36 -6.69 -13.99
C GLY A 116 5.09 -5.60 -12.96
N LYS A 117 4.80 -4.36 -13.41
CA LYS A 117 4.37 -3.29 -12.51
C LYS A 117 3.08 -3.66 -11.80
N THR A 118 3.09 -3.57 -10.47
CA THR A 118 1.89 -3.72 -9.65
C THR A 118 0.95 -2.55 -9.90
N ASN A 119 -0.36 -2.80 -9.86
CA ASN A 119 -1.38 -1.76 -9.96
C ASN A 119 -1.20 -0.71 -8.85
N GLU A 120 -1.29 0.57 -9.20
CA GLU A 120 -1.03 1.68 -8.29
C GLU A 120 -2.05 1.76 -7.15
N LEU A 121 -3.34 1.55 -7.46
CA LEU A 121 -4.38 1.57 -6.42
C LEU A 121 -4.23 0.39 -5.46
N PHE A 122 -3.86 -0.78 -5.97
CA PHE A 122 -3.58 -1.92 -5.10
C PHE A 122 -2.36 -1.68 -4.20
N THR A 123 -1.32 -1.03 -4.72
CA THR A 123 -0.14 -0.65 -3.91
C THR A 123 -0.53 0.35 -2.82
N GLN A 124 -1.33 1.36 -3.16
CA GLN A 124 -1.85 2.33 -2.20
C GLN A 124 -2.71 1.65 -1.12
N PHE A 125 -3.60 0.74 -1.53
CA PHE A 125 -4.41 -0.09 -0.63
C PHE A 125 -3.52 -0.86 0.37
N MET A 126 -2.45 -1.51 -0.09
CA MET A 126 -1.52 -2.20 0.82
C MET A 126 -0.79 -1.25 1.78
N LEU A 127 -0.42 -0.04 1.32
CA LEU A 127 0.19 0.99 2.17
C LEU A 127 -0.79 1.42 3.28
N ASN A 128 -2.06 1.69 2.92
CA ASN A 128 -3.10 2.08 3.87
C ASN A 128 -3.33 0.97 4.92
N ILE A 129 -3.52 -0.26 4.47
CA ILE A 129 -3.70 -1.40 5.39
C ILE A 129 -2.51 -1.59 6.32
N ALA A 130 -1.28 -1.45 5.83
CA ALA A 130 -0.09 -1.55 6.65
C ALA A 130 -0.07 -0.50 7.76
N ARG A 131 -0.37 0.77 7.43
CA ARG A 131 -0.46 1.85 8.41
C ARG A 131 -1.57 1.61 9.42
N ASP A 132 -2.78 1.34 8.93
CA ASP A 132 -3.98 1.24 9.76
C ASP A 132 -3.99 -0.01 10.65
N SER A 133 -3.22 -1.04 10.27
CA SER A 133 -3.01 -2.26 11.07
C SER A 133 -1.83 -2.17 12.04
N SER A 134 -1.05 -1.09 12.02
CA SER A 134 0.11 -0.88 12.89
C SER A 134 -0.23 -0.09 14.16
N ALA A 135 0.70 -0.01 15.09
CA ALA A 135 0.64 0.93 16.21
C ALA A 135 0.75 2.41 15.76
N PHE A 136 1.08 2.64 14.48
CA PHE A 136 1.30 3.96 13.90
C PHE A 136 0.10 4.49 13.09
N ARG A 137 -1.09 3.91 13.26
CA ARG A 137 -2.30 4.23 12.48
C ARG A 137 -2.70 5.72 12.51
N THR A 138 -2.41 6.43 13.58
CA THR A 138 -2.67 7.87 13.73
C THR A 138 -1.45 8.75 13.43
N THR A 139 -0.31 8.13 13.07
CA THR A 139 0.91 8.87 12.75
C THR A 139 0.82 9.42 11.33
N PRO A 140 1.02 10.73 11.13
CA PRO A 140 1.03 11.32 9.79
C PRO A 140 2.08 10.69 8.89
N TRP A 141 1.79 10.55 7.59
CA TRP A 141 2.66 9.89 6.61
C TRP A 141 4.09 10.46 6.59
N HIS A 142 4.25 11.77 6.69
CA HIS A 142 5.58 12.43 6.70
C HIS A 142 6.47 12.04 7.90
N LYS A 143 5.92 11.37 8.89
CA LYS A 143 6.66 10.83 10.04
C LYS A 143 6.97 9.34 9.91
N LEU A 144 6.44 8.68 8.89
CA LEU A 144 6.61 7.25 8.66
C LEU A 144 7.78 6.95 7.72
N THR A 145 8.28 5.74 7.83
CA THR A 145 9.25 5.14 6.89
C THR A 145 8.68 3.81 6.42
N VAL A 146 8.55 3.66 5.11
CA VAL A 146 8.10 2.43 4.45
C VAL A 146 9.31 1.69 3.89
N LEU A 147 9.39 0.39 4.13
CA LEU A 147 10.36 -0.51 3.52
C LEU A 147 9.66 -1.43 2.51
N ASP A 148 10.18 -1.48 1.29
CA ASP A 148 9.88 -2.54 0.32
C ASP A 148 11.14 -3.37 0.09
N PRO A 149 11.27 -4.54 0.73
CA PRO A 149 12.48 -5.35 0.66
C PRO A 149 12.64 -6.12 -0.65
N LEU A 150 11.66 -6.04 -1.56
CA LEU A 150 11.67 -6.65 -2.91
C LEU A 150 11.15 -5.65 -3.94
N SER A 151 11.71 -4.44 -3.94
CA SER A 151 11.08 -3.22 -4.49
C SER A 151 10.90 -3.21 -6.01
N GLY A 152 11.53 -4.12 -6.73
CA GLY A 152 11.40 -4.16 -8.19
C GLY A 152 11.59 -2.78 -8.82
N GLY A 153 10.66 -2.36 -9.66
CA GLY A 153 10.67 -1.05 -10.31
C GLY A 153 10.24 0.13 -9.45
N GLY A 154 9.93 -0.08 -8.14
CA GLY A 154 9.73 0.96 -7.14
C GLY A 154 8.29 1.46 -7.00
N THR A 155 7.26 0.70 -7.39
CA THR A 155 5.86 1.15 -7.26
C THR A 155 5.52 1.51 -5.82
N THR A 156 5.87 0.66 -4.85
CA THR A 156 5.67 0.90 -3.41
C THR A 156 6.43 2.14 -2.93
N LEU A 157 7.68 2.30 -3.39
CA LEU A 157 8.50 3.45 -3.02
C LEU A 157 7.86 4.76 -3.47
N PHE A 158 7.40 4.79 -4.72
CA PHE A 158 6.76 5.98 -5.28
C PHE A 158 5.41 6.26 -4.62
N GLY A 159 4.62 5.23 -4.30
CA GLY A 159 3.40 5.38 -3.50
C GLY A 159 3.68 6.01 -2.14
N ALA A 160 4.68 5.51 -1.41
CA ALA A 160 5.05 6.03 -0.10
C ALA A 160 5.52 7.50 -0.14
N ILE A 161 6.39 7.89 -1.08
CA ILE A 161 6.85 9.28 -1.17
C ILE A 161 5.78 10.24 -1.69
N ILE A 162 4.79 9.78 -2.45
CA ILE A 162 3.61 10.59 -2.82
C ILE A 162 2.85 11.01 -1.57
N LEU A 163 2.70 10.12 -0.61
CA LEU A 163 2.08 10.38 0.69
C LEU A 163 2.97 11.20 1.65
N GLY A 164 4.22 11.45 1.27
CA GLY A 164 5.19 12.17 2.09
C GLY A 164 6.00 11.31 3.05
N ALA A 165 5.86 9.99 3.03
CA ALA A 165 6.66 9.08 3.85
C ALA A 165 8.08 8.90 3.31
N ASP A 166 9.06 8.64 4.17
CA ASP A 166 10.35 8.11 3.76
C ASP A 166 10.15 6.71 3.17
N ALA A 167 10.84 6.39 2.08
CA ALA A 167 10.77 5.09 1.43
C ALA A 167 12.16 4.44 1.29
N ILE A 168 12.25 3.16 1.61
CA ILE A 168 13.47 2.36 1.46
C ILE A 168 13.13 1.14 0.61
N GLY A 169 13.85 0.91 -0.48
CA GLY A 169 13.69 -0.27 -1.32
C GLY A 169 14.97 -1.05 -1.47
N VAL A 170 14.83 -2.39 -1.56
CA VAL A 170 15.95 -3.29 -1.88
C VAL A 170 15.59 -4.09 -3.13
N GLU A 171 16.48 -4.10 -4.10
CA GLU A 171 16.34 -4.85 -5.34
C GLU A 171 17.71 -5.39 -5.77
N ARG A 172 17.77 -6.66 -6.16
CA ARG A 172 19.03 -7.31 -6.56
C ARG A 172 19.42 -7.04 -8.00
N ASP A 173 18.45 -6.89 -8.90
CA ASP A 173 18.72 -6.71 -10.33
C ASP A 173 19.27 -5.31 -10.61
N LYS A 174 20.51 -5.28 -11.09
CA LYS A 174 21.21 -4.02 -11.40
C LYS A 174 20.46 -3.17 -12.43
N LYS A 175 19.87 -3.78 -13.48
CA LYS A 175 19.19 -3.03 -14.54
C LYS A 175 17.91 -2.40 -14.03
N VAL A 176 17.19 -3.11 -13.16
CA VAL A 176 15.96 -2.60 -12.51
C VAL A 176 16.30 -1.41 -11.62
N VAL A 177 17.33 -1.54 -10.77
CA VAL A 177 17.80 -0.46 -9.88
C VAL A 177 18.26 0.76 -10.69
N ASP A 178 19.13 0.58 -11.67
CA ASP A 178 19.64 1.67 -12.52
C ASP A 178 18.48 2.38 -13.24
N GLY A 179 17.49 1.61 -13.73
CA GLY A 179 16.27 2.16 -14.35
C GLY A 179 15.41 2.95 -13.38
N THR A 180 15.27 2.50 -12.13
CA THR A 180 14.49 3.20 -11.09
C THR A 180 15.16 4.52 -10.68
N ILE A 181 16.48 4.50 -10.51
CA ILE A 181 17.26 5.71 -10.20
C ILE A 181 17.23 6.70 -11.36
N GLY A 182 17.40 6.21 -12.60
CA GLY A 182 17.30 7.04 -13.80
C GLY A 182 15.94 7.72 -13.92
N PHE A 183 14.88 6.97 -13.69
CA PHE A 183 13.52 7.48 -13.73
C PHE A 183 13.27 8.59 -12.69
N ILE A 184 13.59 8.36 -11.41
CA ILE A 184 13.35 9.39 -10.39
C ILE A 184 14.16 10.67 -10.64
N LYS A 185 15.41 10.51 -11.12
CA LYS A 185 16.24 11.67 -11.50
C LYS A 185 15.62 12.48 -12.62
N GLN A 186 15.16 11.80 -13.67
CA GLN A 186 14.54 12.46 -14.82
C GLN A 186 13.23 13.13 -14.42
N TYR A 187 12.36 12.44 -13.68
CA TYR A 187 11.08 12.99 -13.24
C TYR A 187 11.27 14.25 -12.39
N MET A 188 12.15 14.22 -11.37
CA MET A 188 12.40 15.40 -10.53
C MET A 188 12.97 16.58 -11.32
N LYS A 189 13.83 16.31 -12.31
CA LYS A 189 14.35 17.35 -13.22
C LYS A 189 13.24 17.96 -14.07
N GLU A 190 12.37 17.15 -14.68
CA GLU A 190 11.26 17.59 -15.53
C GLU A 190 10.21 18.37 -14.72
N ALA A 191 9.88 17.86 -13.52
CA ALA A 191 8.97 18.51 -12.59
C ALA A 191 9.58 19.76 -11.91
N ARG A 192 10.86 20.05 -12.13
CA ARG A 192 11.62 21.12 -11.42
C ARG A 192 11.51 21.00 -9.90
N PHE A 193 11.42 19.78 -9.40
CA PHE A 193 11.29 19.51 -7.97
C PHE A 193 12.68 19.39 -7.31
N PRO A 194 12.94 20.07 -6.17
CA PRO A 194 14.24 20.04 -5.50
C PRO A 194 14.62 18.62 -5.05
N ALA A 195 15.75 18.13 -5.51
CA ALA A 195 16.24 16.80 -5.15
C ALA A 195 17.77 16.77 -5.02
N LYS A 196 18.27 16.12 -3.95
CA LYS A 196 19.70 15.86 -3.72
C LYS A 196 19.95 14.35 -3.81
N TYR A 197 21.12 13.98 -4.32
CA TYR A 197 21.48 12.58 -4.58
C TYR A 197 22.78 12.22 -3.90
N ARG A 198 22.83 11.10 -3.18
CA ARG A 198 24.03 10.53 -2.54
C ARG A 198 24.09 9.05 -2.83
N GLU A 199 25.29 8.51 -3.05
CA GLU A 199 25.55 7.07 -3.15
C GLU A 199 26.37 6.60 -1.95
N ASP A 200 25.91 5.58 -1.24
CA ASP A 200 26.64 4.89 -0.17
C ASP A 200 27.03 3.49 -0.65
N ARG A 201 28.21 3.00 -0.27
CA ARG A 201 28.71 1.69 -0.67
C ARG A 201 28.96 0.82 0.56
N PHE A 202 28.50 -0.42 0.51
CA PHE A 202 28.69 -1.44 1.52
C PHE A 202 29.57 -2.55 0.98
N LYS A 203 30.77 -2.75 1.59
CA LYS A 203 31.73 -3.74 1.13
C LYS A 203 31.09 -5.15 1.13
N ASN A 204 31.21 -5.87 0.02
CA ASN A 204 30.67 -7.23 -0.19
C ASN A 204 29.15 -7.39 -0.10
N VAL A 205 28.37 -6.33 0.12
CA VAL A 205 26.91 -6.36 0.21
C VAL A 205 26.27 -5.70 -1.00
N GLY A 206 26.64 -4.45 -1.28
CA GLY A 206 26.03 -3.69 -2.36
C GLY A 206 26.20 -2.19 -2.20
N LYS A 207 25.25 -1.46 -2.71
CA LYS A 207 25.22 0.00 -2.59
C LYS A 207 23.80 0.52 -2.57
N ARG A 208 23.61 1.72 -2.01
CA ARG A 208 22.33 2.42 -2.04
C ARG A 208 22.47 3.83 -2.55
N TRP A 209 21.41 4.32 -3.14
CA TRP A 209 21.24 5.71 -3.52
C TRP A 209 20.19 6.33 -2.61
N VAL A 210 20.55 7.45 -2.00
CA VAL A 210 19.64 8.24 -1.17
C VAL A 210 19.26 9.48 -1.99
N VAL A 211 17.99 9.59 -2.31
CA VAL A 211 17.39 10.76 -2.96
C VAL A 211 16.62 11.52 -1.89
N THR A 212 17.07 12.72 -1.56
CA THR A 212 16.39 13.61 -0.62
C THR A 212 15.58 14.63 -1.39
N LEU A 213 14.27 14.62 -1.20
CA LEU A 213 13.28 15.45 -1.89
C LEU A 213 12.88 16.61 -0.98
N ASP A 214 12.99 17.83 -1.51
CA ASP A 214 12.69 19.09 -0.80
C ASP A 214 13.19 19.11 0.67
N GLN A 215 14.38 18.55 0.90
CA GLN A 215 15.07 18.46 2.19
C GLN A 215 14.30 17.67 3.30
N SER A 216 13.15 17.10 3.00
CA SER A 216 12.25 16.47 3.98
C SER A 216 12.05 14.97 3.75
N VAL A 217 11.69 14.52 2.55
CA VAL A 217 11.37 13.13 2.24
C VAL A 217 12.55 12.42 1.59
N ARG A 218 12.84 11.20 2.01
CA ARG A 218 13.92 10.38 1.45
C ARG A 218 13.37 9.18 0.69
N CYS A 219 13.83 9.01 -0.54
CA CYS A 219 13.67 7.79 -1.30
C CYS A 219 15.02 7.08 -1.39
N VAL A 220 15.13 5.92 -0.78
CA VAL A 220 16.37 5.13 -0.73
C VAL A 220 16.20 3.89 -1.60
N ILE A 221 17.13 3.67 -2.52
CA ILE A 221 17.11 2.54 -3.45
C ILE A 221 18.40 1.75 -3.25
N GLY A 222 18.30 0.58 -2.62
CA GLY A 222 19.38 -0.34 -2.36
C GLY A 222 19.52 -1.38 -3.46
N ARG A 223 20.77 -1.64 -3.92
CA ARG A 223 21.08 -2.76 -4.78
C ARG A 223 21.78 -3.86 -3.98
N GLY A 224 21.07 -4.94 -3.71
CA GLY A 224 21.58 -6.09 -2.96
C GLY A 224 20.50 -7.15 -2.72
N ASP A 225 20.84 -8.14 -1.92
CA ASP A 225 19.89 -9.18 -1.54
C ASP A 225 18.96 -8.68 -0.43
N THR A 226 17.72 -9.16 -0.42
CA THR A 226 16.70 -8.83 0.58
C THR A 226 17.07 -9.31 1.98
N VAL A 227 17.87 -10.37 2.10
CA VAL A 227 18.37 -10.88 3.39
C VAL A 227 19.38 -9.93 4.04
N ASP A 228 20.01 -9.06 3.25
CA ASP A 228 20.96 -8.05 3.72
C ASP A 228 20.31 -6.69 4.03
N VAL A 229 18.98 -6.65 4.15
CA VAL A 229 18.18 -5.43 4.30
C VAL A 229 18.68 -4.50 5.42
N ALA A 230 19.21 -5.04 6.50
CA ALA A 230 19.77 -4.28 7.63
C ALA A 230 20.86 -3.30 7.19
N HIS A 231 21.70 -3.65 6.21
CA HIS A 231 22.73 -2.75 5.68
C HIS A 231 22.11 -1.54 4.95
N PHE A 232 20.99 -1.75 4.24
CA PHE A 232 20.32 -0.67 3.50
C PHE A 232 19.52 0.26 4.40
N VAL A 233 19.06 -0.23 5.55
CA VAL A 233 18.37 0.57 6.59
C VAL A 233 19.37 1.27 7.53
N HIS A 234 20.58 0.77 7.66
CA HIS A 234 21.58 1.28 8.61
C HIS A 234 21.81 2.80 8.48
N GLY A 235 21.75 3.51 9.59
CA GLY A 235 21.91 4.97 9.65
C GLY A 235 20.71 5.77 9.10
N LEU A 236 19.59 5.09 8.83
CA LEU A 236 18.30 5.70 8.50
C LEU A 236 17.32 5.50 9.66
N LYS A 237 16.15 6.14 9.56
CA LYS A 237 15.04 5.87 10.48
C LYS A 237 14.55 4.43 10.29
N ARG A 238 14.33 3.72 11.38
CA ARG A 238 13.81 2.35 11.37
C ARG A 238 12.41 2.34 10.72
N PRO A 239 12.13 1.47 9.73
CA PRO A 239 10.82 1.45 9.09
C PRO A 239 9.73 1.02 10.06
N GLN A 240 8.59 1.69 10.01
CA GLN A 240 7.38 1.33 10.73
C GLN A 240 6.49 0.39 9.92
N LEU A 241 6.63 0.44 8.60
CA LEU A 241 5.82 -0.35 7.67
C LEU A 241 6.73 -1.11 6.71
N ILE A 242 6.48 -2.39 6.53
CA ILE A 242 7.02 -3.19 5.42
C ILE A 242 5.86 -3.51 4.48
N VAL A 243 5.98 -3.06 3.23
CA VAL A 243 4.95 -3.28 2.21
C VAL A 243 5.62 -3.79 0.94
N THR A 244 5.25 -5.00 0.49
CA THR A 244 5.87 -5.60 -0.69
C THR A 244 4.91 -6.50 -1.47
N ASP A 245 5.11 -6.57 -2.79
CA ASP A 245 4.43 -7.51 -3.67
C ASP A 245 5.44 -8.60 -4.08
N LEU A 246 5.23 -9.83 -3.61
CA LEU A 246 6.19 -10.90 -3.81
C LEU A 246 6.30 -11.27 -5.31
N PRO A 247 7.50 -11.55 -5.81
CA PRO A 247 7.73 -11.79 -7.23
C PRO A 247 7.00 -13.05 -7.71
N TYR A 248 6.21 -12.91 -8.79
CA TYR A 248 5.42 -14.01 -9.38
C TYR A 248 6.21 -14.92 -10.32
N GLY A 249 7.39 -14.49 -10.74
CA GLY A 249 8.18 -15.12 -11.81
C GLY A 249 9.18 -16.19 -11.37
N ILE A 250 9.21 -16.57 -10.07
CA ILE A 250 10.12 -17.62 -9.61
C ILE A 250 9.57 -18.98 -10.10
N GLN A 251 10.33 -19.64 -10.97
CA GLN A 251 9.89 -20.88 -11.63
C GLN A 251 9.81 -22.06 -10.65
N HIS A 252 10.61 -22.04 -9.57
CA HIS A 252 10.64 -23.10 -8.56
C HIS A 252 10.09 -22.60 -7.22
N LEU A 253 9.02 -23.24 -6.76
CA LEU A 253 8.37 -22.91 -5.47
C LEU A 253 9.35 -23.06 -4.29
N ALA A 254 10.25 -24.06 -4.34
CA ALA A 254 11.25 -24.27 -3.31
C ALA A 254 12.25 -23.12 -3.16
N ASP A 255 12.69 -22.49 -4.25
CA ASP A 255 13.61 -21.34 -4.21
C ASP A 255 12.94 -20.12 -3.59
N TRP A 256 11.66 -19.95 -3.88
CA TRP A 256 10.86 -18.86 -3.35
C TRP A 256 10.61 -19.00 -1.84
N GLN A 257 10.26 -20.20 -1.39
CA GLN A 257 10.10 -20.52 0.02
C GLN A 257 11.42 -20.34 0.78
N ALA A 258 12.52 -20.88 0.27
CA ALA A 258 13.84 -20.75 0.87
C ALA A 258 14.31 -19.28 0.96
N MET A 259 13.92 -18.45 0.01
CA MET A 259 14.16 -17.00 0.09
C MET A 259 13.39 -16.37 1.23
N LEU A 260 12.09 -16.66 1.37
CA LEU A 260 11.26 -16.13 2.46
C LEU A 260 11.69 -16.63 3.84
N GLU A 261 12.11 -17.88 3.97
CA GLU A 261 12.63 -18.44 5.22
C GLU A 261 13.82 -17.64 5.77
N LYS A 262 14.65 -17.09 4.89
CA LYS A 262 15.79 -16.24 5.26
C LYS A 262 15.43 -14.77 5.38
N ALA A 263 14.52 -14.29 4.55
CA ALA A 263 14.19 -12.89 4.47
C ALA A 263 13.27 -12.41 5.61
N LEU A 264 12.27 -13.23 6.01
CA LEU A 264 11.32 -12.86 7.04
C LEU A 264 11.95 -12.52 8.39
N PRO A 265 12.93 -13.29 8.93
CA PRO A 265 13.66 -12.89 10.13
C PRO A 265 14.40 -11.56 9.95
N ALA A 266 15.09 -11.38 8.81
CA ALA A 266 15.82 -10.14 8.54
C ALA A 266 14.89 -8.93 8.41
N TRP A 267 13.67 -9.11 7.92
CA TRP A 267 12.65 -8.05 7.87
C TRP A 267 12.13 -7.72 9.26
N ALA A 268 11.90 -8.72 10.12
CA ALA A 268 11.49 -8.52 11.51
C ALA A 268 12.54 -7.72 12.28
N ASP A 269 13.82 -8.05 12.12
CA ASP A 269 14.94 -7.38 12.82
C ASP A 269 15.01 -5.88 12.52
N VAL A 270 14.60 -5.43 11.32
CA VAL A 270 14.67 -4.02 10.93
C VAL A 270 13.37 -3.27 11.16
N LEU A 271 12.24 -3.95 11.33
CA LEU A 271 10.95 -3.32 11.56
C LEU A 271 10.90 -2.71 12.97
N ALA A 272 10.31 -1.54 13.11
CA ALA A 272 10.08 -0.91 14.41
C ALA A 272 9.07 -1.73 15.23
N GLU A 273 9.23 -1.74 16.56
CA GLU A 273 8.23 -2.32 17.47
C GLU A 273 6.84 -1.71 17.21
N GLY A 274 5.80 -2.54 17.18
CA GLY A 274 4.44 -2.14 16.79
C GLY A 274 4.26 -1.87 15.29
N GLY A 275 5.30 -2.13 14.49
CA GLY A 275 5.25 -2.03 13.04
C GLY A 275 4.40 -3.11 12.39
N CYS A 276 4.12 -2.94 11.10
CA CYS A 276 3.31 -3.85 10.32
C CYS A 276 4.03 -4.31 9.05
N LEU A 277 3.95 -5.62 8.80
CA LEU A 277 4.31 -6.26 7.55
C LEU A 277 3.02 -6.53 6.75
N THR A 278 2.95 -6.03 5.53
CA THR A 278 1.89 -6.33 4.57
C THR A 278 2.52 -6.75 3.25
N PHE A 279 2.19 -7.95 2.80
CA PHE A 279 2.67 -8.41 1.50
C PHE A 279 1.61 -9.18 0.72
N SER A 280 1.70 -9.14 -0.60
CA SER A 280 0.85 -9.90 -1.49
C SER A 280 1.63 -11.00 -2.22
N TRP A 281 0.92 -12.08 -2.61
CA TRP A 281 1.49 -13.19 -3.36
C TRP A 281 0.46 -13.87 -4.27
N ASN A 282 0.95 -14.76 -5.15
CA ASN A 282 0.09 -15.60 -5.98
C ASN A 282 -0.46 -16.79 -5.18
N ALA A 283 -1.67 -16.64 -4.63
CA ALA A 283 -2.34 -17.67 -3.81
C ALA A 283 -2.83 -18.89 -4.61
N THR A 284 -2.77 -18.84 -5.93
CA THR A 284 -3.02 -20.03 -6.76
C THR A 284 -1.92 -21.08 -6.58
N ARG A 285 -0.68 -20.65 -6.35
CA ARG A 285 0.50 -21.52 -6.23
C ARG A 285 0.83 -21.88 -4.78
N PHE A 286 0.64 -20.95 -3.86
CA PHE A 286 0.95 -21.12 -2.45
C PHE A 286 -0.24 -20.67 -1.63
N LYS A 287 -0.90 -21.61 -0.97
CA LYS A 287 -2.16 -21.38 -0.26
C LYS A 287 -1.95 -20.49 0.97
N ARG A 288 -3.02 -19.82 1.41
CA ARG A 288 -2.99 -18.91 2.57
C ARG A 288 -2.49 -19.62 3.84
N GLU A 289 -2.98 -20.82 4.12
CA GLU A 289 -2.59 -21.60 5.30
C GLU A 289 -1.09 -21.90 5.28
N GLN A 290 -0.56 -22.32 4.13
CA GLN A 290 0.88 -22.58 3.95
C GLN A 290 1.73 -21.31 4.18
N MET A 291 1.22 -20.15 3.71
CA MET A 291 1.90 -18.87 3.93
C MET A 291 1.92 -18.49 5.40
N ILE A 292 0.80 -18.65 6.09
CA ILE A 292 0.68 -18.38 7.53
C ILE A 292 1.63 -19.28 8.32
N ASP A 293 1.65 -20.57 8.02
CA ASP A 293 2.52 -21.55 8.67
C ASP A 293 4.00 -21.21 8.45
N LEU A 294 4.37 -20.83 7.21
CA LEU A 294 5.73 -20.38 6.90
C LEU A 294 6.10 -19.16 7.73
N VAL A 295 5.30 -18.08 7.71
CA VAL A 295 5.59 -16.84 8.45
C VAL A 295 5.76 -17.12 9.94
N LYS A 296 4.84 -17.90 10.53
CA LYS A 296 4.87 -18.25 11.95
C LYS A 296 6.05 -19.13 12.33
N SER A 297 6.52 -20.00 11.43
CA SER A 297 7.61 -20.95 11.72
C SER A 297 8.99 -20.32 11.71
N VAL A 298 9.19 -19.21 10.96
CA VAL A 298 10.54 -18.65 10.71
C VAL A 298 10.73 -17.23 11.24
N SER A 299 9.68 -16.60 11.78
CA SER A 299 9.76 -15.21 12.23
C SER A 299 8.89 -14.94 13.46
N GLU A 300 9.11 -13.77 14.09
CA GLU A 300 8.33 -13.30 15.23
C GLU A 300 7.03 -12.58 14.84
N PHE A 301 6.72 -12.52 13.54
CA PHE A 301 5.53 -11.88 13.05
C PHE A 301 4.24 -12.57 13.52
N ARG A 302 3.33 -11.80 14.08
CA ARG A 302 1.98 -12.22 14.51
C ARG A 302 1.01 -11.96 13.38
N VAL A 303 0.67 -13.03 12.65
CA VAL A 303 -0.26 -12.94 11.51
C VAL A 303 -1.67 -12.61 11.98
N ARG A 304 -2.29 -11.62 11.35
CA ARG A 304 -3.71 -11.33 11.49
C ARG A 304 -4.50 -12.20 10.52
N ASP A 305 -5.26 -13.16 11.06
CA ASP A 305 -5.99 -14.16 10.26
C ASP A 305 -7.46 -14.27 10.64
N THR A 306 -8.03 -13.23 11.20
CA THR A 306 -9.47 -13.08 11.42
C THR A 306 -10.09 -12.12 10.41
N ALA A 307 -11.42 -12.18 10.22
CA ALA A 307 -12.10 -11.20 9.37
C ALA A 307 -11.83 -9.76 9.85
N PRO A 308 -11.59 -8.83 8.92
CA PRO A 308 -11.61 -8.95 7.46
C PRO A 308 -10.25 -9.35 6.85
N TYR A 309 -9.18 -9.52 7.62
CA TYR A 309 -7.83 -9.77 7.12
C TYR A 309 -7.67 -11.08 6.31
N ASN A 310 -8.49 -12.09 6.60
CA ASN A 310 -8.50 -13.37 5.88
C ASN A 310 -9.39 -13.37 4.62
N GLN A 311 -9.92 -12.20 4.22
CA GLN A 311 -10.86 -12.04 3.10
C GLN A 311 -10.29 -11.16 1.97
N LEU A 312 -8.98 -10.92 1.96
CA LEU A 312 -8.33 -10.00 1.01
C LEU A 312 -7.96 -10.67 -0.33
N ALA A 313 -8.29 -11.95 -0.49
CA ALA A 313 -8.06 -12.68 -1.72
C ALA A 313 -8.92 -12.13 -2.86
N HIS A 314 -8.29 -11.86 -4.02
CA HIS A 314 -8.96 -11.30 -5.19
C HIS A 314 -8.38 -11.84 -6.50
N GLN A 315 -9.15 -11.71 -7.58
CA GLN A 315 -8.70 -12.07 -8.91
C GLN A 315 -7.88 -10.93 -9.53
N VAL A 316 -6.85 -11.27 -10.31
CA VAL A 316 -6.00 -10.27 -10.98
C VAL A 316 -6.10 -10.38 -12.48
N ASP A 317 -5.70 -11.53 -13.06
CA ASP A 317 -5.70 -11.75 -14.51
C ASP A 317 -5.72 -13.25 -14.88
N ARG A 318 -5.49 -13.54 -16.16
CA ARG A 318 -5.43 -14.94 -16.64
C ARG A 318 -4.20 -15.71 -16.14
N VAL A 319 -3.14 -15.01 -15.77
CA VAL A 319 -1.86 -15.59 -15.31
C VAL A 319 -1.87 -15.76 -13.80
N ILE A 320 -2.33 -14.73 -13.08
CA ILE A 320 -2.48 -14.73 -11.62
C ILE A 320 -3.98 -14.83 -11.33
N LYS A 321 -4.48 -16.06 -11.27
CA LYS A 321 -5.90 -16.29 -11.05
C LYS A 321 -6.38 -15.78 -9.68
N GLN A 322 -5.51 -15.86 -8.67
CA GLN A 322 -5.81 -15.42 -7.31
C GLN A 322 -4.57 -14.81 -6.67
N ARG A 323 -4.69 -13.58 -6.21
CA ARG A 323 -3.74 -12.89 -5.34
C ARG A 323 -4.35 -12.82 -3.96
N ASP A 324 -3.53 -12.96 -2.92
CA ASP A 324 -3.95 -12.73 -1.55
C ASP A 324 -3.00 -11.76 -0.86
N VAL A 325 -3.42 -11.21 0.29
CA VAL A 325 -2.66 -10.27 1.10
C VAL A 325 -2.57 -10.79 2.53
N LEU A 326 -1.34 -10.86 3.05
CA LEU A 326 -1.10 -11.17 4.44
C LEU A 326 -0.70 -9.91 5.18
N VAL A 327 -1.26 -9.76 6.38
CA VAL A 327 -0.96 -8.67 7.32
C VAL A 327 -0.46 -9.29 8.62
N ALA A 328 0.66 -8.78 9.13
CA ALA A 328 1.24 -9.24 10.39
C ALA A 328 1.89 -8.10 11.15
N ASN A 329 1.93 -8.18 12.47
CA ASN A 329 2.59 -7.21 13.35
C ASN A 329 3.80 -7.84 14.05
N LEU A 330 4.74 -6.99 14.42
CA LEU A 330 5.87 -7.37 15.27
C LEU A 330 5.48 -7.27 16.73
#